data_f8baa275f0de2a32d3000f2184ed8968
#
_entry.id   f8baa275f0de2a32d3000f2184ed8968
#
_cell.length_a   1.000
_cell.length_b   1.000
_cell.length_c   1.000
_cell.angle_alpha   90.00
_cell.angle_beta   90.00
_cell.angle_gamma   90.00
#
_symmetry.space_group_name_H-M   'P 1'
#
loop_
_entity.id
_entity.type
_entity.pdbx_description
1 polymer ?
#
loop_
_entity_poly.entity_id
_entity_poly.type
_entity_poly.pdbx_seq_one_letter_code
_entity_poly.pdbx_strand_id
1 'polypeptide(L)'
;QATAGEDFDTPRQAVIIGGGNVAMDIARTVARLQKRQFGEIKVTVTALEDFAHFLADKDEIQEAGEEGIEIYDARGPQEVVLQGGKVAGLRTWKVKAIFDEQGRFAPTYDDTDEMFHPGDMVAEAIGQMTDTGLLGDELTERLAWNRGRLQVDGGGHTSESWLWAVGDMVKGPDVITAVADGHRVAASIEAHLIAAEV
;
A
#
# COMPACT_ATOMS: atom_id res chain seq x y z
N GLN A 1 10.32 7.92 -8.20
CA GLN A 1 10.55 8.75 -9.41
C GLN A 1 10.93 10.18 -9.02
N ALA A 2 10.16 10.87 -8.14
CA ALA A 2 10.45 12.25 -7.73
C ALA A 2 11.84 12.45 -7.08
N THR A 3 12.43 11.41 -6.53
CA THR A 3 13.76 11.42 -5.91
C THR A 3 14.87 10.96 -6.86
N ALA A 4 14.53 10.33 -8.00
CA ALA A 4 15.48 9.77 -8.96
C ALA A 4 15.93 10.76 -10.04
N GLY A 5 15.46 12.03 -10.00
CA GLY A 5 15.82 13.08 -10.98
C GLY A 5 15.06 12.98 -12.30
N GLU A 6 14.03 12.15 -12.40
CA GLU A 6 13.09 12.19 -13.53
C GLU A 6 12.11 13.35 -13.34
N ASP A 7 11.74 14.00 -14.45
CA ASP A 7 10.76 15.09 -14.48
C ASP A 7 9.38 14.54 -14.06
N PHE A 8 9.03 14.73 -12.80
CA PHE A 8 7.70 14.47 -12.30
C PHE A 8 6.86 15.74 -12.42
N ASP A 9 5.82 15.66 -13.23
CA ASP A 9 4.85 16.76 -13.36
C ASP A 9 4.07 16.87 -12.06
N THR A 10 4.42 17.84 -11.21
CA THR A 10 3.77 18.04 -9.91
C THR A 10 2.31 18.45 -10.12
N PRO A 11 1.34 17.67 -9.62
CA PRO A 11 -0.08 18.03 -9.76
C PRO A 11 -0.41 19.29 -8.98
N ARG A 12 -1.36 20.07 -9.48
CA ARG A 12 -1.87 21.26 -8.76
C ARG A 12 -2.77 20.88 -7.59
N GLN A 13 -3.51 19.78 -7.75
CA GLN A 13 -4.35 19.19 -6.72
C GLN A 13 -4.25 17.66 -6.82
N ALA A 14 -4.00 16.98 -5.70
CA ALA A 14 -3.85 15.54 -5.68
C ALA A 14 -4.82 14.89 -4.70
N VAL A 15 -5.40 13.75 -5.11
CA VAL A 15 -6.18 12.88 -4.23
C VAL A 15 -5.48 11.54 -4.14
N ILE A 16 -5.18 11.11 -2.91
CA ILE A 16 -4.53 9.83 -2.63
C ILE A 16 -5.55 8.91 -1.95
N ILE A 17 -5.71 7.70 -2.46
CA ILE A 17 -6.65 6.71 -1.94
C ILE A 17 -5.87 5.68 -1.11
N GLY A 18 -6.14 5.59 0.19
CA GLY A 18 -5.57 4.60 1.09
C GLY A 18 -5.28 5.16 2.49
N GLY A 19 -5.34 4.28 3.50
CA GLY A 19 -5.13 4.61 4.92
C GLY A 19 -3.82 4.04 5.50
N GLY A 20 -2.88 3.57 4.67
CA GLY A 20 -1.60 2.99 5.09
C GLY A 20 -0.41 3.96 4.95
N ASN A 21 0.76 3.55 5.47
CA ASN A 21 2.00 4.35 5.42
C ASN A 21 2.36 4.78 3.99
N VAL A 22 2.15 3.92 2.98
CA VAL A 22 2.43 4.26 1.57
C VAL A 22 1.57 5.45 1.09
N ALA A 23 0.31 5.53 1.52
CA ALA A 23 -0.56 6.65 1.19
C ALA A 23 -0.05 7.95 1.83
N MET A 24 0.40 7.90 3.09
CA MET A 24 0.99 9.04 3.78
C MET A 24 2.29 9.49 3.11
N ASP A 25 3.19 8.56 2.76
CA ASP A 25 4.43 8.86 2.05
C ASP A 25 4.21 9.55 0.70
N ILE A 26 3.26 9.04 -0.10
CA ILE A 26 2.91 9.66 -1.39
C ILE A 26 2.33 11.04 -1.17
N ALA A 27 1.38 11.19 -0.23
CA ALA A 27 0.72 12.45 0.05
C ALA A 27 1.73 13.53 0.50
N ARG A 28 2.62 13.19 1.44
CA ARG A 28 3.66 14.09 1.96
C ARG A 28 4.70 14.44 0.88
N THR A 29 5.08 13.46 0.05
CA THR A 29 5.98 13.73 -1.08
C THR A 29 5.37 14.74 -2.04
N VAL A 30 4.11 14.55 -2.45
CA VAL A 30 3.41 15.48 -3.35
C VAL A 30 3.23 16.85 -2.69
N ALA A 31 2.85 16.90 -1.40
CA ALA A 31 2.68 18.15 -0.66
C ALA A 31 3.97 18.98 -0.62
N ARG A 32 5.12 18.32 -0.36
CA ARG A 32 6.43 18.99 -0.34
C ARG A 32 6.84 19.48 -1.74
N LEU A 33 6.54 18.72 -2.80
CA LEU A 33 6.75 19.16 -4.18
C LEU A 33 5.88 20.36 -4.53
N GLN A 34 4.58 20.34 -4.20
CA GLN A 34 3.65 21.47 -4.38
C GLN A 34 4.12 22.71 -3.63
N LYS A 35 4.49 22.54 -2.35
CA LYS A 35 4.99 23.67 -1.53
C LYS A 35 6.22 24.32 -2.14
N ARG A 36 7.16 23.51 -2.67
CA ARG A 36 8.37 23.99 -3.30
C ARG A 36 8.09 24.69 -4.64
N GLN A 37 7.17 24.12 -5.45
CA GLN A 37 6.92 24.60 -6.82
C GLN A 37 5.88 25.71 -6.88
N PHE A 38 4.84 25.65 -6.03
CA PHE A 38 3.66 26.53 -6.10
C PHE A 38 3.48 27.40 -4.87
N GLY A 39 4.18 27.10 -3.75
CA GLY A 39 4.04 27.81 -2.49
C GLY A 39 2.80 27.40 -1.66
N GLU A 40 1.92 26.58 -2.19
CA GLU A 40 0.70 26.09 -1.55
C GLU A 40 0.62 24.56 -1.59
N ILE A 41 -0.21 23.96 -0.73
CA ILE A 41 -0.46 22.52 -0.67
C ILE A 41 -1.94 22.29 -0.90
N LYS A 42 -2.26 21.36 -1.80
CA LYS A 42 -3.61 20.89 -2.14
C LYS A 42 -3.57 19.38 -2.35
N VAL A 43 -3.40 18.67 -1.24
CA VAL A 43 -3.37 17.21 -1.20
C VAL A 43 -4.46 16.71 -0.27
N THR A 44 -5.25 15.79 -0.77
CA THR A 44 -6.31 15.10 -0.02
C THR A 44 -6.00 13.62 0.05
N VAL A 45 -6.15 13.02 1.22
CA VAL A 45 -6.12 11.57 1.43
C VAL A 45 -7.54 11.10 1.75
N THR A 46 -7.99 10.01 1.14
CA THR A 46 -9.25 9.33 1.48
C THR A 46 -8.98 7.88 1.84
N ALA A 47 -9.63 7.37 2.88
CA ALA A 47 -9.49 5.98 3.32
C ALA A 47 -10.83 5.32 3.62
N LEU A 48 -10.91 3.99 3.42
CA LEU A 48 -12.08 3.20 3.82
C LEU A 48 -12.23 3.15 5.33
N GLU A 49 -11.12 3.05 6.04
CA GLU A 49 -11.05 2.99 7.49
C GLU A 49 -11.45 4.33 8.12
N ASP A 50 -12.01 4.29 9.31
CA ASP A 50 -12.09 5.45 10.18
C ASP A 50 -10.73 5.72 10.86
N PHE A 51 -10.54 6.90 11.43
CA PHE A 51 -9.26 7.28 12.06
C PHE A 51 -8.77 6.33 13.15
N ALA A 52 -9.67 5.61 13.83
CA ALA A 52 -9.29 4.67 14.88
C ALA A 52 -8.66 3.38 14.31
N HIS A 53 -8.93 3.08 13.04
CA HIS A 53 -8.54 1.84 12.37
C HIS A 53 -7.59 2.07 11.19
N PHE A 54 -7.04 3.27 11.02
CA PHE A 54 -6.02 3.53 10.00
C PHE A 54 -4.85 2.55 10.15
N LEU A 55 -4.34 2.09 9.00
CA LEU A 55 -3.20 1.17 8.95
C LEU A 55 -1.84 1.91 9.02
N ALA A 56 -1.85 3.21 8.77
CA ALA A 56 -0.66 4.05 8.90
C ALA A 56 -0.31 4.29 10.37
N ASP A 57 0.97 4.47 10.64
CA ASP A 57 1.46 4.86 11.95
C ASP A 57 0.87 6.23 12.36
N LYS A 58 0.56 6.37 13.64
CA LYS A 58 -0.07 7.59 14.17
C LYS A 58 0.78 8.84 13.95
N ASP A 59 2.10 8.69 14.03
CA ASP A 59 3.04 9.77 13.79
C ASP A 59 3.00 10.22 12.32
N GLU A 60 2.89 9.29 11.38
CA GLU A 60 2.77 9.61 9.94
C GLU A 60 1.47 10.36 9.62
N ILE A 61 0.35 9.96 10.26
CA ILE A 61 -0.94 10.65 10.12
C ILE A 61 -0.86 12.06 10.70
N GLN A 62 -0.27 12.20 11.89
CA GLN A 62 -0.10 13.49 12.53
C GLN A 62 0.77 14.42 11.69
N GLU A 63 1.94 13.96 11.26
CA GLU A 63 2.87 14.73 10.44
C GLU A 63 2.24 15.14 9.09
N ALA A 64 1.45 14.26 8.47
CA ALA A 64 0.71 14.61 7.26
C ALA A 64 -0.27 15.77 7.49
N GLY A 65 -0.99 15.75 8.61
CA GLY A 65 -1.88 16.86 9.00
C GLY A 65 -1.13 18.16 9.28
N GLU A 66 0.01 18.10 9.98
CA GLU A 66 0.88 19.26 10.26
C GLU A 66 1.47 19.87 8.98
N GLU A 67 1.72 19.03 7.95
CA GLU A 67 2.15 19.50 6.63
C GLU A 67 0.99 20.08 5.80
N GLY A 68 -0.26 20.12 6.32
CA GLY A 68 -1.42 20.73 5.67
C GLY A 68 -2.14 19.83 4.69
N ILE A 69 -1.99 18.50 4.80
CA ILE A 69 -2.73 17.52 4.02
C ILE A 69 -4.11 17.32 4.65
N GLU A 70 -5.16 17.35 3.84
CA GLU A 70 -6.53 17.04 4.27
C GLU A 70 -6.75 15.53 4.27
N ILE A 71 -7.19 14.96 5.39
CA ILE A 71 -7.43 13.52 5.52
C ILE A 71 -8.91 13.28 5.80
N TYR A 72 -9.56 12.51 4.94
CA TYR A 72 -10.96 12.12 5.05
C TYR A 72 -11.06 10.62 5.32
N ASP A 73 -11.48 10.29 6.52
CA ASP A 73 -11.72 8.93 6.97
C ASP A 73 -13.08 8.38 6.55
N ALA A 74 -13.23 7.06 6.53
CA ALA A 74 -14.45 6.36 6.17
C ALA A 74 -15.08 6.89 4.86
N ARG A 75 -14.24 7.11 3.83
CA ARG A 75 -14.62 7.55 2.49
C ARG A 75 -14.16 6.55 1.44
N GLY A 76 -15.11 5.83 0.87
CA GLY A 76 -14.83 4.82 -0.16
C GLY A 76 -14.88 5.41 -1.57
N PRO A 77 -13.86 5.16 -2.41
CA PRO A 77 -13.80 5.66 -3.78
C PRO A 77 -14.92 5.03 -4.62
N GLN A 78 -15.59 5.85 -5.42
CA GLN A 78 -16.66 5.42 -6.32
C GLN A 78 -16.33 5.71 -7.78
N GLU A 79 -15.83 6.90 -8.08
CA GLU A 79 -15.59 7.33 -9.46
C GLU A 79 -14.43 8.32 -9.53
N VAL A 80 -13.49 8.08 -10.45
CA VAL A 80 -12.54 9.12 -10.89
C VAL A 80 -13.26 9.97 -11.94
N VAL A 81 -13.57 11.19 -11.56
CA VAL A 81 -14.31 12.11 -12.41
C VAL A 81 -13.41 12.70 -13.47
N LEU A 82 -13.83 12.64 -14.73
CA LEU A 82 -13.12 13.23 -15.86
C LEU A 82 -13.87 14.46 -16.40
N GLN A 83 -13.12 15.51 -16.73
CA GLN A 83 -13.62 16.68 -17.42
C GLN A 83 -12.77 16.98 -18.64
N GLY A 84 -13.34 16.96 -19.83
CA GLY A 84 -12.60 17.14 -21.06
C GLY A 84 -11.50 16.09 -21.31
N GLY A 85 -11.68 14.85 -20.81
CA GLY A 85 -10.71 13.76 -20.93
C GLY A 85 -9.53 13.82 -19.93
N LYS A 86 -9.56 14.76 -18.98
CA LYS A 86 -8.56 14.91 -17.92
C LYS A 86 -9.19 14.60 -16.56
N VAL A 87 -8.39 14.12 -15.61
CA VAL A 87 -8.81 13.93 -14.22
C VAL A 87 -9.24 15.27 -13.65
N ALA A 88 -10.42 15.32 -13.03
CA ALA A 88 -10.98 16.48 -12.34
C ALA A 88 -11.13 16.25 -10.83
N GLY A 89 -11.11 15.00 -10.38
CA GLY A 89 -11.19 14.65 -8.98
C GLY A 89 -11.71 13.24 -8.74
N LEU A 90 -11.99 12.96 -7.48
CA LEU A 90 -12.52 11.69 -6.97
C LEU A 90 -13.86 11.92 -6.30
N ARG A 91 -14.84 11.07 -6.63
CA ARG A 91 -16.11 10.97 -5.92
C ARG A 91 -16.03 9.83 -4.90
N THR A 92 -16.44 10.10 -3.68
CA THR A 92 -16.46 9.11 -2.60
C THR A 92 -17.82 9.03 -1.95
N TRP A 93 -18.16 7.87 -1.40
CA TRP A 93 -19.31 7.68 -0.52
C TRP A 93 -18.87 7.36 0.90
N LYS A 94 -19.72 7.68 1.88
CA LYS A 94 -19.49 7.32 3.28
C LYS A 94 -19.48 5.81 3.44
N VAL A 95 -18.44 5.27 4.09
CA VAL A 95 -18.34 3.85 4.40
C VAL A 95 -19.21 3.52 5.62
N LYS A 96 -20.08 2.51 5.49
CA LYS A 96 -20.90 1.96 6.59
C LYS A 96 -20.20 0.79 7.27
N ALA A 97 -19.62 -0.11 6.50
CA ALA A 97 -18.82 -1.23 6.98
C ALA A 97 -17.79 -1.60 5.92
N ILE A 98 -16.63 -2.12 6.34
CA ILE A 98 -15.55 -2.60 5.45
C ILE A 98 -15.64 -4.12 5.26
N PHE A 99 -16.07 -4.83 6.30
CA PHE A 99 -16.15 -6.28 6.32
C PHE A 99 -17.59 -6.75 6.55
N ASP A 100 -17.94 -7.91 5.98
CA ASP A 100 -19.20 -8.57 6.24
C ASP A 100 -19.21 -9.26 7.63
N GLU A 101 -20.36 -9.88 7.99
CA GLU A 101 -20.54 -10.60 9.26
C GLU A 101 -19.55 -11.78 9.43
N GLN A 102 -18.99 -12.28 8.33
CA GLN A 102 -18.00 -13.36 8.31
C GLN A 102 -16.56 -12.85 8.32
N GLY A 103 -16.34 -11.51 8.39
CA GLY A 103 -15.03 -10.87 8.39
C GLY A 103 -14.34 -10.86 7.02
N ARG A 104 -15.08 -11.05 5.92
CA ARG A 104 -14.57 -10.93 4.55
C ARG A 104 -14.67 -9.49 4.08
N PHE A 105 -13.71 -9.03 3.30
CA PHE A 105 -13.71 -7.70 2.71
C PHE A 105 -14.90 -7.56 1.75
N ALA A 106 -15.89 -6.76 2.17
CA ALA A 106 -17.12 -6.49 1.44
C ALA A 106 -17.66 -5.10 1.83
N PRO A 107 -17.00 -4.02 1.39
CA PRO A 107 -17.35 -2.68 1.85
C PRO A 107 -18.76 -2.28 1.41
N THR A 108 -19.50 -1.69 2.35
CA THR A 108 -20.85 -1.14 2.11
C THR A 108 -20.83 0.37 2.35
N TYR A 109 -21.65 1.07 1.58
CA TYR A 109 -21.62 2.52 1.53
C TYR A 109 -22.98 3.15 1.76
N ASP A 110 -22.97 4.42 2.14
CA ASP A 110 -24.11 5.32 2.09
C ASP A 110 -24.02 6.18 0.82
N ASP A 111 -24.82 5.86 -0.18
CA ASP A 111 -24.90 6.58 -1.45
C ASP A 111 -25.59 7.95 -1.34
N THR A 112 -26.22 8.23 -0.19
CA THR A 112 -26.82 9.55 0.11
C THR A 112 -25.81 10.53 0.72
N ASP A 113 -24.65 10.03 1.22
CA ASP A 113 -23.55 10.83 1.75
C ASP A 113 -22.36 10.79 0.76
N GLU A 114 -22.50 11.56 -0.31
CA GLU A 114 -21.48 11.73 -1.35
C GLU A 114 -20.58 12.92 -1.06
N MET A 115 -19.28 12.79 -1.37
CA MET A 115 -18.32 13.87 -1.36
C MET A 115 -17.48 13.87 -2.63
N PHE A 116 -17.22 15.07 -3.17
CA PHE A 116 -16.30 15.26 -4.30
C PHE A 116 -15.00 15.90 -3.81
N HIS A 117 -13.87 15.25 -4.11
CA HIS A 117 -12.53 15.74 -3.83
C HIS A 117 -11.90 16.20 -5.15
N PRO A 118 -11.69 17.50 -5.36
CA PRO A 118 -11.08 18.00 -6.59
C PRO A 118 -9.62 17.57 -6.70
N GLY A 119 -9.17 17.25 -7.92
CA GLY A 119 -7.79 16.85 -8.17
C GLY A 119 -7.51 16.66 -9.66
N ASP A 120 -6.34 17.06 -10.10
CA ASP A 120 -5.81 16.78 -11.44
C ASP A 120 -4.94 15.51 -11.46
N MET A 121 -4.75 14.90 -10.28
CA MET A 121 -4.16 13.58 -10.07
C MET A 121 -4.95 12.80 -9.03
N VAL A 122 -5.20 11.51 -9.32
CA VAL A 122 -5.69 10.52 -8.34
C VAL A 122 -4.66 9.39 -8.31
N ALA A 123 -4.18 9.04 -7.11
CA ALA A 123 -3.23 7.95 -6.91
C ALA A 123 -3.80 6.91 -5.95
N GLU A 124 -3.71 5.64 -6.33
CA GLU A 124 -4.11 4.51 -5.49
C GLU A 124 -2.93 4.00 -4.66
N ALA A 125 -3.13 3.91 -3.34
CA ALA A 125 -2.18 3.37 -2.37
C ALA A 125 -2.88 2.36 -1.44
N ILE A 126 -3.67 1.46 -2.06
CA ILE A 126 -4.59 0.51 -1.40
C ILE A 126 -3.94 -0.83 -1.05
N GLY A 127 -2.63 -0.91 -1.14
CA GLY A 127 -1.85 -2.13 -0.89
C GLY A 127 -1.44 -2.84 -2.17
N GLN A 128 -0.61 -3.86 -1.99
CA GLN A 128 -0.08 -4.69 -3.07
C GLN A 128 -0.27 -6.16 -2.72
N MET A 129 -0.40 -6.99 -3.72
CA MET A 129 -0.40 -8.44 -3.60
C MET A 129 0.88 -9.02 -4.20
N THR A 130 1.29 -10.17 -3.70
CA THR A 130 2.42 -10.91 -4.28
C THR A 130 2.08 -11.34 -5.71
N ASP A 131 2.93 -10.96 -6.66
CA ASP A 131 2.86 -11.47 -8.03
C ASP A 131 3.53 -12.85 -8.09
N THR A 132 2.73 -13.89 -8.28
CA THR A 132 3.19 -15.28 -8.38
C THR A 132 3.48 -15.73 -9.82
N GLY A 133 3.27 -14.87 -10.80
CA GLY A 133 3.46 -15.18 -12.21
C GLY A 133 4.87 -15.67 -12.56
N LEU A 134 5.88 -15.17 -11.83
CA LEU A 134 7.27 -15.64 -11.92
C LEU A 134 7.42 -17.14 -11.59
N LEU A 135 6.62 -17.67 -10.66
CA LEU A 135 6.73 -19.03 -10.16
C LEU A 135 6.02 -20.05 -11.10
N GLY A 136 5.07 -19.56 -11.90
CA GLY A 136 4.17 -20.39 -12.67
C GLY A 136 3.12 -21.12 -11.83
N ASP A 137 2.05 -21.57 -12.46
CA ASP A 137 0.88 -22.14 -11.76
C ASP A 137 1.24 -23.42 -10.99
N GLU A 138 2.00 -24.33 -11.61
CA GLU A 138 2.38 -25.60 -11.01
C GLU A 138 3.16 -25.45 -9.70
N LEU A 139 4.13 -24.55 -9.65
CA LEU A 139 4.91 -24.30 -8.42
C LEU A 139 4.06 -23.55 -7.39
N THR A 140 3.28 -22.57 -7.84
CA THR A 140 2.40 -21.78 -6.96
C THR A 140 1.40 -22.66 -6.22
N GLU A 141 0.82 -23.67 -6.88
CA GLU A 141 -0.11 -24.63 -6.27
C GLU A 141 0.54 -25.57 -5.24
N ARG A 142 1.82 -25.90 -5.41
CA ARG A 142 2.57 -26.74 -4.44
C ARG A 142 3.07 -25.99 -3.22
N LEU A 143 3.13 -24.68 -3.29
CA LEU A 143 3.57 -23.84 -2.20
C LEU A 143 2.45 -23.60 -1.17
N ALA A 144 2.82 -23.52 0.10
CA ALA A 144 1.88 -23.24 1.17
C ALA A 144 1.67 -21.72 1.31
N TRP A 145 0.41 -21.28 1.27
CA TRP A 145 0.02 -19.86 1.36
C TRP A 145 -0.88 -19.61 2.56
N ASN A 146 -0.73 -18.43 3.15
CA ASN A 146 -1.64 -17.94 4.18
C ASN A 146 -1.97 -16.46 3.91
N ARG A 147 -3.23 -16.15 3.60
CA ARG A 147 -3.72 -14.79 3.32
C ARG A 147 -2.88 -14.07 2.27
N GLY A 148 -2.51 -14.75 1.17
CA GLY A 148 -1.71 -14.20 0.08
C GLY A 148 -0.21 -14.08 0.35
N ARG A 149 0.28 -14.61 1.48
CA ARG A 149 1.70 -14.65 1.83
C ARG A 149 2.23 -16.08 1.83
N LEU A 150 3.45 -16.24 1.34
CA LEU A 150 4.11 -17.54 1.31
C LEU A 150 4.49 -17.98 2.72
N GLN A 151 4.16 -19.22 3.06
CA GLN A 151 4.55 -19.81 4.34
C GLN A 151 5.96 -20.38 4.26
N VAL A 152 6.74 -20.09 5.28
CA VAL A 152 8.10 -20.60 5.45
C VAL A 152 8.35 -21.02 6.90
N ASP A 153 9.34 -21.89 7.10
CA ASP A 153 9.83 -22.23 8.43
C ASP A 153 10.71 -21.14 9.05
N GLY A 154 11.29 -21.42 10.24
CA GLY A 154 12.20 -20.51 10.91
C GLY A 154 13.48 -20.17 10.12
N GLY A 155 13.89 -21.02 9.19
CA GLY A 155 15.04 -20.84 8.29
C GLY A 155 14.71 -20.15 6.97
N GLY A 156 13.41 -19.87 6.69
CA GLY A 156 12.97 -19.30 5.43
C GLY A 156 12.66 -20.35 4.34
N HIS A 157 12.70 -21.65 4.65
CA HIS A 157 12.33 -22.71 3.74
C HIS A 157 10.82 -22.70 3.48
N THR A 158 10.47 -22.88 2.21
CA THR A 158 9.09 -23.12 1.77
C THR A 158 8.72 -24.60 1.91
N SER A 159 7.55 -25.00 1.41
CA SER A 159 7.19 -26.41 1.23
C SER A 159 8.05 -27.15 0.20
N GLU A 160 8.79 -26.42 -0.64
CA GLU A 160 9.73 -26.97 -1.62
C GLU A 160 11.15 -26.91 -1.05
N SER A 161 11.87 -28.05 -0.94
CA SER A 161 13.15 -28.17 -0.24
C SER A 161 14.30 -27.36 -0.83
N TRP A 162 14.18 -26.91 -2.07
CA TRP A 162 15.16 -26.14 -2.82
C TRP A 162 14.84 -24.64 -2.87
N LEU A 163 13.70 -24.20 -2.28
CA LEU A 163 13.19 -22.83 -2.38
C LEU A 163 13.07 -22.19 -1.01
N TRP A 164 13.66 -21.00 -0.88
CA TRP A 164 13.55 -20.12 0.28
C TRP A 164 12.84 -18.82 -0.10
N ALA A 165 12.16 -18.21 0.84
CA ALA A 165 11.53 -16.92 0.64
C ALA A 165 11.69 -16.01 1.86
N VAL A 166 11.75 -14.70 1.61
CA VAL A 166 11.97 -13.64 2.60
C VAL A 166 11.21 -12.36 2.25
N GLY A 167 11.22 -11.41 3.18
CA GLY A 167 10.69 -10.06 2.96
C GLY A 167 9.18 -10.04 2.81
N ASP A 168 8.68 -9.14 1.99
CA ASP A 168 7.24 -8.82 1.85
C ASP A 168 6.40 -9.99 1.39
N MET A 169 7.00 -10.94 0.66
CA MET A 169 6.35 -12.17 0.25
C MET A 169 5.96 -13.07 1.43
N VAL A 170 6.70 -12.98 2.55
CA VAL A 170 6.53 -13.82 3.76
C VAL A 170 5.92 -13.02 4.90
N LYS A 171 6.50 -11.85 5.22
CA LYS A 171 6.08 -10.98 6.33
C LYS A 171 5.66 -9.59 5.81
N GLY A 172 5.29 -8.69 6.59
CA GLY A 172 4.78 -7.42 6.18
C GLY A 172 5.83 -6.41 5.73
N PRO A 173 5.42 -5.30 5.11
CA PRO A 173 6.29 -4.44 4.32
C PRO A 173 7.16 -3.54 5.23
N ASP A 174 8.34 -4.02 5.64
CA ASP A 174 9.33 -3.17 6.28
C ASP A 174 10.76 -3.59 5.91
N VAL A 175 11.61 -2.59 5.66
CA VAL A 175 12.99 -2.77 5.19
C VAL A 175 13.83 -3.46 6.24
N ILE A 176 13.63 -3.16 7.52
CA ILE A 176 14.44 -3.72 8.63
C ILE A 176 14.21 -5.22 8.73
N THR A 177 12.95 -5.64 8.72
CA THR A 177 12.59 -7.07 8.73
C THR A 177 13.09 -7.77 7.48
N ALA A 178 12.97 -7.18 6.30
CA ALA A 178 13.44 -7.77 5.05
C ALA A 178 14.96 -7.99 5.05
N VAL A 179 15.75 -7.03 5.54
CA VAL A 179 17.21 -7.15 5.67
C VAL A 179 17.58 -8.22 6.70
N ALA A 180 16.95 -8.21 7.87
CA ALA A 180 17.20 -9.21 8.92
C ALA A 180 16.85 -10.63 8.45
N ASP A 181 15.72 -10.79 7.76
CA ASP A 181 15.33 -12.07 7.17
C ASP A 181 16.31 -12.53 6.08
N GLY A 182 16.81 -11.60 5.24
CA GLY A 182 17.83 -11.90 4.24
C GLY A 182 19.11 -12.48 4.85
N HIS A 183 19.62 -11.88 5.91
CA HIS A 183 20.80 -12.40 6.64
C HIS A 183 20.55 -13.79 7.25
N ARG A 184 19.40 -13.95 7.91
CA ARG A 184 19.02 -15.22 8.53
C ARG A 184 18.87 -16.35 7.52
N VAL A 185 18.24 -16.07 6.39
CA VAL A 185 18.00 -17.07 5.35
C VAL A 185 19.28 -17.39 4.58
N ALA A 186 20.17 -16.43 4.35
CA ALA A 186 21.49 -16.70 3.76
C ALA A 186 22.28 -17.72 4.60
N ALA A 187 22.29 -17.57 5.92
CA ALA A 187 22.94 -18.54 6.82
C ALA A 187 22.24 -19.93 6.77
N SER A 188 20.91 -19.96 6.62
CA SER A 188 20.16 -21.21 6.47
C SER A 188 20.49 -21.94 5.15
N ILE A 189 20.59 -21.18 4.05
CA ILE A 189 21.01 -21.75 2.74
C ILE A 189 22.43 -22.29 2.81
N GLU A 190 23.38 -21.55 3.40
CA GLU A 190 24.76 -22.00 3.57
C GLU A 190 24.83 -23.32 4.35
N ALA A 191 24.13 -23.39 5.50
CA ALA A 191 24.08 -24.62 6.31
C ALA A 191 23.49 -25.81 5.54
N HIS A 192 22.45 -25.55 4.73
CA HIS A 192 21.83 -26.58 3.90
C HIS A 192 22.77 -27.11 2.82
N LEU A 193 23.52 -26.24 2.14
CA LEU A 193 24.47 -26.63 1.10
C LEU A 193 25.64 -27.43 1.67
N ILE A 194 26.21 -27.00 2.82
CA ILE A 194 27.26 -27.73 3.50
C ILE A 194 26.81 -29.15 3.90
N ALA A 195 25.57 -29.27 4.41
CA ALA A 195 25.03 -30.58 4.78
C ALA A 195 24.75 -31.50 3.59
N ALA A 196 24.55 -30.95 2.39
CA ALA A 196 24.32 -31.72 1.17
C ALA A 196 25.63 -32.20 0.50
N GLU A 197 26.78 -31.66 0.89
CA GLU A 197 28.11 -32.06 0.37
C GLU A 197 28.73 -33.22 1.18
N VAL A 198 28.12 -33.63 2.29
CA VAL A 198 28.60 -34.71 3.19
C VAL A 198 27.77 -35.98 2.96
#